data_d1a4589b9ddf234ab95a3778fb6ff965
#
_entry.id   d1a4589b9ddf234ab95a3778fb6ff965
#
_cell.length_a   1.000
_cell.length_b   1.000
_cell.length_c   1.000
_cell.angle_alpha   90.00
_cell.angle_beta   90.00
_cell.angle_gamma   90.00
#
_symmetry.space_group_name_H-M   'P 1'
#
loop_
_entity.id
_entity.type
_entity.pdbx_description
1 polymer ?
#
loop_
_entity_poly.entity_id
_entity_poly.type
_entity_poly.pdbx_seq_one_letter_code
_entity_poly.pdbx_strand_id
1 'polypeptide(L)'
;LIDEEIAKGSKGQIVIKANSVTDRELIDKFSEASCAGVKIILIIRGICCILPNIHGKTDNVMVNSIVGRFLEHSRIYSFGTGEDQKLYIGSADIMTRNQDRRTEIACPIKSPEIKAFINRYIRRSLQDNVNRRVMLPNGEYAMPDSKGKDPFDVQEYYLSHAIHLSKSKTHDKSHHKIKYEAKDKMQDKKLNLSFFDKFFKRSKKK
;
A
#
# COMPACT_ATOMS: atom_id res chain seq x y z
N LEU A 1 14.79 9.52 1.30
CA LEU A 1 13.97 8.71 0.38
C LEU A 1 12.82 9.54 -0.22
N ILE A 2 12.08 10.30 0.60
CA ILE A 2 11.00 11.15 0.05
C ILE A 2 11.58 12.19 -0.90
N ASP A 3 12.71 12.82 -0.54
CA ASP A 3 13.39 13.79 -1.40
C ASP A 3 13.85 13.22 -2.73
N GLU A 4 14.27 11.95 -2.74
CA GLU A 4 14.59 11.23 -3.98
C GLU A 4 13.37 11.07 -4.89
N GLU A 5 12.19 10.84 -4.29
CA GLU A 5 10.96 10.77 -5.08
C GLU A 5 10.49 12.15 -5.54
N ILE A 6 10.66 13.19 -4.72
CA ILE A 6 10.41 14.60 -5.08
C ILE A 6 11.23 14.98 -6.32
N ALA A 7 12.51 14.62 -6.35
CA ALA A 7 13.37 14.88 -7.49
C ALA A 7 12.91 14.19 -8.80
N LYS A 8 12.13 13.10 -8.71
CA LYS A 8 11.54 12.41 -9.88
C LYS A 8 10.25 13.08 -10.37
N GLY A 9 9.66 13.98 -9.59
CA GLY A 9 8.41 14.65 -9.94
C GLY A 9 7.27 13.66 -10.17
N SER A 10 6.54 13.80 -11.26
CA SER A 10 5.40 12.93 -11.62
C SER A 10 5.74 11.46 -11.89
N LYS A 11 7.02 11.12 -11.99
CA LYS A 11 7.51 9.73 -12.07
C LYS A 11 7.73 9.12 -10.68
N GLY A 12 7.82 9.94 -9.63
CA GLY A 12 7.97 9.51 -8.24
C GLY A 12 6.71 8.79 -7.73
N GLN A 13 6.93 7.82 -6.86
CA GLN A 13 5.84 7.07 -6.22
C GLN A 13 6.20 6.69 -4.79
N ILE A 14 5.29 6.93 -3.87
CA ILE A 14 5.39 6.53 -2.47
C ILE A 14 4.17 5.70 -2.11
N VAL A 15 4.38 4.51 -1.55
CA VAL A 15 3.30 3.69 -1.01
C VAL A 15 3.67 3.31 0.42
N ILE A 16 2.81 3.69 1.35
CA ILE A 16 3.02 3.39 2.78
C ILE A 16 1.79 2.69 3.34
N LYS A 17 2.02 1.54 3.97
CA LYS A 17 1.06 0.89 4.84
C LYS A 17 1.55 1.02 6.27
N ALA A 18 0.73 1.59 7.15
CA ALA A 18 1.04 1.78 8.56
C ALA A 18 -0.24 1.79 9.40
N ASN A 19 -0.12 1.85 10.73
CA ASN A 19 -1.32 1.99 11.56
C ASN A 19 -1.80 3.43 11.61
N SER A 20 -0.88 4.41 11.78
CA SER A 20 -1.25 5.82 11.97
C SER A 20 -0.27 6.77 11.29
N VAL A 21 -0.78 7.94 10.92
CA VAL A 21 -0.02 9.08 10.37
C VAL A 21 -0.41 10.32 11.17
N THR A 22 0.47 10.78 12.07
CA THR A 22 0.24 11.96 12.93
C THR A 22 1.45 12.87 13.03
N ASP A 23 2.59 12.46 12.47
CA ASP A 23 3.81 13.26 12.47
C ASP A 23 3.69 14.42 11.49
N ARG A 24 3.80 15.66 12.03
CA ARG A 24 3.58 16.86 11.24
C ARG A 24 4.64 17.08 10.18
N GLU A 25 5.91 16.85 10.52
CA GLU A 25 7.01 17.08 9.57
C GLU A 25 6.90 16.14 8.37
N LEU A 26 6.55 14.86 8.61
CA LEU A 26 6.33 13.90 7.54
C LEU A 26 5.06 14.20 6.73
N ILE A 27 4.01 14.73 7.36
CA ILE A 27 2.79 15.17 6.65
C ILE A 27 3.11 16.35 5.73
N ASP A 28 3.85 17.35 6.22
CA ASP A 28 4.29 18.50 5.43
C ASP A 28 5.19 18.03 4.27
N LYS A 29 6.06 17.04 4.51
CA LYS A 29 6.92 16.44 3.48
C LYS A 29 6.13 15.65 2.43
N PHE A 30 5.05 14.96 2.80
CA PHE A 30 4.14 14.35 1.83
C PHE A 30 3.38 15.40 1.00
N SER A 31 3.02 16.52 1.59
CA SER A 31 2.41 17.63 0.86
C SER A 31 3.39 18.20 -0.18
N GLU A 32 4.64 18.45 0.21
CA GLU A 32 5.71 18.86 -0.71
C GLU A 32 5.88 17.87 -1.87
N ALA A 33 5.96 16.57 -1.56
CA ALA A 33 6.08 15.53 -2.57
C ALA A 33 4.86 15.50 -3.52
N SER A 34 3.66 15.68 -2.98
CA SER A 34 2.44 15.76 -3.79
C SER A 34 2.46 16.98 -4.72
N CYS A 35 2.91 18.15 -4.24
CA CYS A 35 3.05 19.36 -5.05
C CYS A 35 4.08 19.17 -6.17
N ALA A 36 5.14 18.40 -5.94
CA ALA A 36 6.11 18.03 -6.97
C ALA A 36 5.57 17.01 -7.98
N GLY A 37 4.34 16.50 -7.79
CA GLY A 37 3.70 15.54 -8.68
C GLY A 37 3.88 14.08 -8.31
N VAL A 38 4.53 13.76 -7.18
CA VAL A 38 4.73 12.39 -6.68
C VAL A 38 3.39 11.78 -6.32
N LYS A 39 3.16 10.54 -6.76
CA LYS A 39 1.96 9.77 -6.41
C LYS A 39 2.13 9.13 -5.05
N ILE A 40 1.26 9.44 -4.11
CA ILE A 40 1.33 8.96 -2.73
C ILE A 40 0.09 8.13 -2.39
N ILE A 41 0.31 6.90 -1.97
CA ILE A 41 -0.76 5.99 -1.54
C ILE A 41 -0.49 5.60 -0.10
N LEU A 42 -1.43 5.92 0.76
CA LEU A 42 -1.42 5.58 2.17
C LEU A 42 -2.49 4.53 2.45
N ILE A 43 -2.14 3.46 3.17
CA ILE A 43 -3.06 2.45 3.69
C ILE A 43 -2.97 2.49 5.21
N ILE A 44 -3.88 3.24 5.83
CA ILE A 44 -3.85 3.58 7.26
C ILE A 44 -5.13 3.12 7.92
N ARG A 45 -5.03 2.26 8.93
CA ARG A 45 -6.19 1.70 9.63
C ARG A 45 -6.62 2.47 10.89
N GLY A 46 -5.76 3.32 11.41
CA GLY A 46 -5.97 4.14 12.61
C GLY A 46 -5.99 5.63 12.29
N ILE A 47 -5.42 6.43 13.18
CA ILE A 47 -5.42 7.89 13.07
C ILE A 47 -4.66 8.33 11.83
N CYS A 48 -5.27 9.20 11.03
CA CYS A 48 -4.67 9.77 9.83
C CYS A 48 -4.92 11.28 9.81
N CYS A 49 -3.86 12.06 10.01
CA CYS A 49 -3.92 13.53 10.08
C CYS A 49 -3.59 14.23 8.75
N ILE A 50 -3.55 13.49 7.63
CA ILE A 50 -3.40 14.05 6.28
C ILE A 50 -4.71 13.87 5.52
N LEU A 51 -5.25 14.94 4.96
CA LEU A 51 -6.41 14.91 4.07
C LEU A 51 -5.93 14.73 2.62
N PRO A 52 -6.54 13.79 1.86
CA PRO A 52 -6.21 13.61 0.45
C PRO A 52 -6.92 14.63 -0.44
N ASN A 53 -6.39 14.84 -1.66
CA ASN A 53 -7.00 15.64 -2.72
C ASN A 53 -7.33 17.10 -2.31
N ILE A 54 -6.53 17.70 -1.41
CA ILE A 54 -6.62 19.13 -1.11
C ILE A 54 -5.84 19.89 -2.19
N HIS A 55 -6.54 20.74 -2.94
CA HIS A 55 -5.98 21.49 -4.06
C HIS A 55 -4.74 22.29 -3.67
N GLY A 56 -3.67 22.18 -4.48
CA GLY A 56 -2.39 22.83 -4.26
C GLY A 56 -1.57 22.27 -3.09
N LYS A 57 -2.02 21.15 -2.45
CA LYS A 57 -1.31 20.53 -1.32
C LYS A 57 -1.20 19.00 -1.47
N THR A 58 -2.32 18.33 -1.53
CA THR A 58 -2.37 16.84 -1.51
C THR A 58 -3.12 16.27 -2.71
N ASP A 59 -3.08 16.96 -3.85
CA ASP A 59 -3.74 16.56 -5.10
C ASP A 59 -3.36 15.15 -5.55
N ASN A 60 -2.18 14.68 -5.18
CA ASN A 60 -1.63 13.39 -5.56
C ASN A 60 -1.53 12.41 -4.38
N VAL A 61 -2.24 12.68 -3.29
CA VAL A 61 -2.34 11.80 -2.12
C VAL A 61 -3.66 11.03 -2.16
N MET A 62 -3.58 9.71 -1.94
CA MET A 62 -4.73 8.84 -1.74
C MET A 62 -4.59 8.16 -0.38
N VAL A 63 -5.62 8.22 0.44
CA VAL A 63 -5.68 7.55 1.74
C VAL A 63 -6.73 6.46 1.69
N ASN A 64 -6.32 5.24 2.09
CA ASN A 64 -7.18 4.08 2.20
C ASN A 64 -7.13 3.53 3.63
N SER A 65 -8.21 2.91 4.06
CA SER A 65 -8.26 2.16 5.31
C SER A 65 -8.83 0.77 5.05
N ILE A 66 -8.25 -0.26 5.68
CA ILE A 66 -8.77 -1.62 5.65
C ILE A 66 -8.92 -2.07 7.09
N VAL A 67 -10.17 -2.30 7.50
CA VAL A 67 -10.53 -2.85 8.80
C VAL A 67 -11.47 -4.02 8.55
N GLY A 68 -11.06 -5.21 8.92
CA GLY A 68 -11.80 -6.44 8.70
C GLY A 68 -11.64 -7.41 9.88
N ARG A 69 -11.79 -8.70 9.61
CA ARG A 69 -11.70 -9.77 10.60
C ARG A 69 -10.35 -9.85 11.30
N PHE A 70 -9.27 -9.61 10.55
CA PHE A 70 -7.90 -9.69 11.07
C PHE A 70 -7.27 -8.31 11.26
N LEU A 71 -6.38 -8.20 12.25
CA LEU A 71 -5.65 -6.98 12.52
C LEU A 71 -4.62 -6.70 11.41
N GLU A 72 -4.76 -5.57 10.72
CA GLU A 72 -3.83 -5.09 9.69
C GLU A 72 -2.64 -4.36 10.33
N HIS A 73 -1.68 -5.10 10.92
CA HIS A 73 -0.61 -4.53 11.73
C HIS A 73 0.75 -4.41 11.00
N SER A 74 0.85 -4.83 9.76
CA SER A 74 2.09 -4.69 8.98
C SER A 74 2.39 -3.24 8.61
N ARG A 75 3.66 -2.85 8.68
CA ARG A 75 4.16 -1.58 8.19
C ARG A 75 5.08 -1.84 7.00
N ILE A 76 4.76 -1.18 5.90
CA ILE A 76 5.46 -1.32 4.63
C ILE A 76 5.72 0.09 4.11
N TYR A 77 6.96 0.35 3.69
CA TYR A 77 7.38 1.62 3.10
C TYR A 77 8.00 1.33 1.74
N SER A 78 7.41 1.86 0.68
CA SER A 78 7.87 1.67 -0.69
C SER A 78 8.09 3.02 -1.36
N PHE A 79 9.27 3.21 -1.89
CA PHE A 79 9.70 4.41 -2.61
C PHE A 79 10.17 4.00 -4.00
N GLY A 80 9.65 4.67 -5.03
CA GLY A 80 9.90 4.33 -6.42
C GLY A 80 9.18 3.09 -6.92
N THR A 81 9.51 2.69 -8.14
CA THR A 81 8.90 1.56 -8.86
C THR A 81 9.94 0.78 -9.64
N GLY A 82 9.61 -0.46 -10.05
CA GLY A 82 10.49 -1.29 -10.87
C GLY A 82 11.75 -1.72 -10.14
N GLU A 83 12.88 -1.71 -10.85
CA GLU A 83 14.17 -2.16 -10.32
C GLU A 83 14.71 -1.22 -9.23
N ASP A 84 14.50 0.09 -9.40
CA ASP A 84 14.94 1.12 -8.45
C ASP A 84 14.09 1.23 -7.18
N GLN A 85 13.06 0.39 -7.05
CA GLN A 85 12.19 0.40 -5.88
C GLN A 85 12.96 0.10 -4.60
N LYS A 86 12.91 1.04 -3.64
CA LYS A 86 13.38 0.85 -2.28
C LYS A 86 12.19 0.45 -1.41
N LEU A 87 12.20 -0.79 -0.93
CA LEU A 87 11.12 -1.38 -0.15
C LEU A 87 11.62 -1.79 1.22
N TYR A 88 10.87 -1.40 2.26
CA TYR A 88 11.17 -1.74 3.65
C TYR A 88 9.93 -2.28 4.35
N ILE A 89 10.15 -3.16 5.30
CA ILE A 89 9.19 -3.51 6.36
C ILE A 89 9.73 -2.99 7.68
N GLY A 90 8.86 -2.60 8.59
CA GLY A 90 9.33 -1.99 9.84
C GLY A 90 8.34 -2.08 10.99
N SER A 91 8.78 -1.58 12.15
CA SER A 91 7.99 -1.51 13.38
C SER A 91 7.36 -0.13 13.61
N ALA A 92 7.89 0.95 13.02
CA ALA A 92 7.42 2.31 13.20
C ALA A 92 6.05 2.58 12.55
N ASP A 93 5.27 3.43 13.15
CA ASP A 93 4.22 4.20 12.47
C ASP A 93 4.75 5.59 12.13
N ILE A 94 4.02 6.36 11.34
CA ILE A 94 4.35 7.75 11.01
C ILE A 94 3.82 8.65 12.13
N MET A 95 4.45 8.54 13.29
CA MET A 95 4.08 9.26 14.51
C MET A 95 5.33 9.84 15.16
N THR A 96 5.26 11.06 15.68
CA THR A 96 6.37 11.73 16.36
C THR A 96 6.98 10.86 17.47
N ARG A 97 6.16 10.18 18.27
CA ARG A 97 6.67 9.25 19.29
C ARG A 97 7.54 8.12 18.76
N ASN A 98 7.28 7.65 17.54
CA ASN A 98 8.06 6.59 16.89
C ASN A 98 9.39 7.16 16.35
N GLN A 99 9.39 8.42 15.92
CA GLN A 99 10.60 9.10 15.42
C GLN A 99 11.55 9.48 16.57
N ASP A 100 11.02 10.04 17.66
CA ASP A 100 11.82 10.73 18.67
C ASP A 100 12.04 9.92 19.96
N ARG A 101 11.15 8.98 20.28
CA ARG A 101 11.09 8.35 21.61
C ARG A 101 11.17 6.84 21.62
N ARG A 102 11.34 6.20 20.47
CA ARG A 102 11.40 4.75 20.35
C ARG A 102 12.56 4.31 19.50
N THR A 103 13.13 3.17 19.86
CA THR A 103 14.02 2.43 18.96
C THR A 103 13.14 1.62 18.02
N GLU A 104 13.15 1.96 16.76
CA GLU A 104 12.36 1.28 15.73
C GLU A 104 13.28 0.62 14.70
N ILE A 105 12.78 -0.41 14.04
CA ILE A 105 13.54 -1.16 13.04
C ILE A 105 12.89 -0.97 11.67
N ALA A 106 13.70 -0.71 10.65
CA ALA A 106 13.32 -0.78 9.24
C ALA A 106 14.25 -1.73 8.51
N CYS A 107 13.70 -2.82 8.01
CA CYS A 107 14.44 -3.86 7.30
C CYS A 107 14.29 -3.67 5.78
N PRO A 108 15.38 -3.42 5.03
CA PRO A 108 15.31 -3.32 3.58
C PRO A 108 15.06 -4.68 2.93
N ILE A 109 14.13 -4.73 2.00
CA ILE A 109 13.81 -5.94 1.22
C ILE A 109 14.62 -5.90 -0.08
N LYS A 110 15.64 -6.75 -0.16
CA LYS A 110 16.52 -6.85 -1.33
C LYS A 110 16.08 -7.92 -2.33
N SER A 111 15.48 -9.05 -1.85
CA SER A 111 15.02 -10.14 -2.73
C SER A 111 13.94 -9.67 -3.69
N PRO A 112 14.11 -9.83 -5.01
CA PRO A 112 13.09 -9.51 -6.01
C PRO A 112 11.80 -10.30 -5.81
N GLU A 113 11.88 -11.54 -5.34
CA GLU A 113 10.74 -12.41 -5.09
C GLU A 113 9.89 -11.87 -3.93
N ILE A 114 10.54 -11.44 -2.84
CA ILE A 114 9.84 -10.85 -1.68
C ILE A 114 9.28 -9.48 -2.05
N LYS A 115 9.99 -8.65 -2.82
CA LYS A 115 9.46 -7.39 -3.37
C LYS A 115 8.20 -7.64 -4.18
N ALA A 116 8.23 -8.62 -5.08
CA ALA A 116 7.07 -8.97 -5.91
C ALA A 116 5.88 -9.44 -5.06
N PHE A 117 6.12 -10.23 -4.00
CA PHE A 117 5.08 -10.66 -3.06
C PHE A 117 4.44 -9.48 -2.34
N ILE A 118 5.24 -8.57 -1.75
CA ILE A 118 4.74 -7.41 -1.02
C ILE A 118 3.98 -6.45 -1.96
N ASN A 119 4.50 -6.22 -3.16
CA ASN A 119 3.82 -5.40 -4.16
C ASN A 119 2.46 -6.00 -4.57
N ARG A 120 2.37 -7.31 -4.68
CA ARG A 120 1.11 -8.02 -4.94
C ARG A 120 0.13 -7.87 -3.77
N TYR A 121 0.62 -8.01 -2.53
CA TYR A 121 -0.19 -7.77 -1.34
C TYR A 121 -0.76 -6.35 -1.32
N ILE A 122 0.05 -5.33 -1.57
CA ILE A 122 -0.41 -3.93 -1.66
C ILE A 122 -1.48 -3.77 -2.75
N ARG A 123 -1.24 -4.31 -3.96
CA ARG A 123 -2.20 -4.23 -5.06
C ARG A 123 -3.53 -4.90 -4.72
N ARG A 124 -3.51 -6.08 -4.11
CA ARG A 124 -4.73 -6.78 -3.68
C ARG A 124 -5.45 -6.02 -2.58
N SER A 125 -4.72 -5.45 -1.62
CA SER A 125 -5.30 -4.58 -0.61
C SER A 125 -6.05 -3.40 -1.23
N LEU A 126 -5.53 -2.80 -2.30
CA LEU A 126 -6.19 -1.72 -3.03
C LEU A 126 -7.34 -2.18 -3.93
N GLN A 127 -7.43 -3.47 -4.24
CA GLN A 127 -8.56 -4.07 -4.97
C GLN A 127 -9.72 -4.44 -4.06
N ASP A 128 -9.49 -4.59 -2.75
CA ASP A 128 -10.54 -4.89 -1.78
C ASP A 128 -11.68 -3.88 -1.91
N ASN A 129 -12.89 -4.37 -2.11
CA ASN A 129 -14.11 -3.57 -2.23
C ASN A 129 -15.18 -3.96 -1.20
N VAL A 130 -14.80 -4.78 -0.22
CA VAL A 130 -15.64 -5.21 0.90
C VAL A 130 -15.27 -4.44 2.16
N ASN A 131 -13.99 -4.50 2.57
CA ASN A 131 -13.50 -3.91 3.82
C ASN A 131 -12.78 -2.57 3.62
N ARG A 132 -12.24 -2.32 2.40
CA ARG A 132 -11.52 -1.08 2.13
C ARG A 132 -12.45 0.13 2.10
N ARG A 133 -11.99 1.22 2.69
CA ARG A 133 -12.60 2.56 2.63
C ARG A 133 -11.58 3.53 2.03
N VAL A 134 -12.06 4.52 1.33
CA VAL A 134 -11.26 5.60 0.74
C VAL A 134 -11.61 6.90 1.47
N MET A 135 -10.60 7.61 1.97
CA MET A 135 -10.82 8.90 2.59
C MET A 135 -11.14 9.96 1.54
N LEU A 136 -12.15 10.76 1.80
CA LEU A 136 -12.56 11.92 1.00
C LEU A 136 -11.82 13.18 1.46
N PRO A 137 -11.81 14.28 0.66
CA PRO A 137 -11.15 15.54 1.04
C PRO A 137 -11.67 16.17 2.34
N ASN A 138 -12.90 15.84 2.73
CA ASN A 138 -13.51 16.31 3.99
C ASN A 138 -13.13 15.43 5.21
N GLY A 139 -12.31 14.38 5.02
CA GLY A 139 -11.89 13.45 6.06
C GLY A 139 -12.85 12.28 6.30
N GLU A 140 -14.00 12.26 5.67
CA GLU A 140 -14.93 11.12 5.73
C GLU A 140 -14.41 9.92 4.93
N TYR A 141 -14.84 8.73 5.31
CA TYR A 141 -14.49 7.49 4.60
C TYR A 141 -15.69 6.95 3.82
N ALA A 142 -15.50 6.70 2.54
CA ALA A 142 -16.50 6.13 1.65
C ALA A 142 -16.08 4.74 1.13
N MET A 143 -17.08 3.96 0.71
CA MET A 143 -16.83 2.73 -0.06
C MET A 143 -16.16 3.07 -1.39
N PRO A 144 -15.20 2.26 -1.85
CA PRO A 144 -14.68 2.42 -3.20
C PRO A 144 -15.78 2.16 -4.24
N ASP A 145 -15.71 2.87 -5.38
CA ASP A 145 -16.60 2.57 -6.50
C ASP A 145 -16.34 1.14 -7.02
N SER A 146 -17.32 0.27 -6.79
CA SER A 146 -17.27 -1.16 -7.13
C SER A 146 -18.32 -1.57 -8.15
N LYS A 147 -19.00 -0.62 -8.83
CA LYS A 147 -20.02 -0.92 -9.82
C LYS A 147 -19.53 -1.91 -10.87
N GLY A 148 -20.23 -3.02 -11.04
CA GLY A 148 -19.91 -4.09 -12.00
C GLY A 148 -18.66 -4.91 -11.66
N LYS A 149 -18.22 -4.92 -10.41
CA LYS A 149 -17.12 -5.77 -9.92
C LYS A 149 -17.65 -6.78 -8.92
N ASP A 150 -17.12 -7.99 -8.98
CA ASP A 150 -17.36 -8.99 -7.97
C ASP A 150 -16.83 -8.55 -6.60
N PRO A 151 -17.47 -8.95 -5.50
CA PRO A 151 -16.94 -8.73 -4.16
C PRO A 151 -15.55 -9.35 -4.00
N PHE A 152 -14.60 -8.58 -3.51
CA PHE A 152 -13.25 -9.04 -3.23
C PHE A 152 -12.81 -8.56 -1.85
N ASP A 153 -12.62 -9.52 -0.93
CA ASP A 153 -12.08 -9.33 0.41
C ASP A 153 -10.65 -9.85 0.44
N VAL A 154 -9.69 -8.98 0.68
CA VAL A 154 -8.27 -9.33 0.68
C VAL A 154 -7.89 -10.28 1.83
N GLN A 155 -8.56 -10.17 2.98
CA GLN A 155 -8.28 -11.01 4.15
C GLN A 155 -8.78 -12.44 3.92
N GLU A 156 -9.99 -12.61 3.42
CA GLU A 156 -10.54 -13.92 3.05
C GLU A 156 -9.76 -14.56 1.90
N TYR A 157 -9.31 -13.76 0.94
CA TYR A 157 -8.43 -14.25 -0.13
C TYR A 157 -7.14 -14.87 0.45
N TYR A 158 -6.42 -14.17 1.33
CA TYR A 158 -5.18 -14.68 1.91
C TYR A 158 -5.41 -15.83 2.91
N LEU A 159 -6.51 -15.82 3.65
CA LEU A 159 -6.91 -16.93 4.51
C LEU A 159 -7.12 -18.21 3.71
N SER A 160 -7.93 -18.15 2.67
CA SER A 160 -8.22 -19.28 1.79
C SER A 160 -6.94 -19.83 1.14
N HIS A 161 -6.05 -18.93 0.72
CA HIS A 161 -4.76 -19.31 0.15
C HIS A 161 -3.85 -20.02 1.17
N ALA A 162 -3.77 -19.53 2.41
CA ALA A 162 -3.01 -20.14 3.48
C ALA A 162 -3.55 -21.53 3.85
N ILE A 163 -4.87 -21.70 3.91
CA ILE A 163 -5.52 -22.99 4.16
C ILE A 163 -5.20 -23.99 3.03
N HIS A 164 -5.26 -23.54 1.78
CA HIS A 164 -4.92 -24.40 0.63
C HIS A 164 -3.46 -24.87 0.71
N LEU A 165 -2.53 -23.97 0.99
CA LEU A 165 -1.10 -24.30 1.16
C LEU A 165 -0.86 -25.27 2.33
N SER A 166 -1.58 -25.13 3.44
CA SER A 166 -1.43 -26.05 4.58
C SER A 166 -1.88 -27.46 4.25
N LYS A 167 -2.98 -27.63 3.50
CA LYS A 167 -3.49 -28.93 3.07
C LYS A 167 -2.56 -29.61 2.06
N SER A 168 -1.93 -28.87 1.16
CA SER A 168 -0.96 -29.43 0.21
C SER A 168 0.32 -29.93 0.84
N LYS A 169 0.72 -29.39 2.01
CA LYS A 169 1.94 -29.77 2.74
C LYS A 169 1.83 -31.08 3.49
N THR A 170 0.64 -31.58 3.77
CA THR A 170 0.46 -32.86 4.47
C THR A 170 0.82 -34.09 3.61
N HIS A 171 1.00 -33.92 2.29
CA HIS A 171 1.34 -34.99 1.36
C HIS A 171 2.79 -35.03 0.87
N ASP A 172 3.60 -34.00 1.14
CA ASP A 172 5.00 -34.00 0.66
C ASP A 172 5.96 -33.44 1.72
N LYS A 173 6.85 -34.33 2.24
CA LYS A 173 7.89 -34.01 3.24
C LYS A 173 9.21 -33.57 2.60
N SER A 174 9.27 -33.31 1.31
CA SER A 174 10.50 -32.90 0.63
C SER A 174 10.64 -31.37 0.54
N HIS A 175 11.84 -30.89 0.77
CA HIS A 175 12.33 -29.51 0.85
C HIS A 175 11.59 -28.45 0.03
N HIS A 176 11.07 -27.43 0.71
CA HIS A 176 10.16 -26.43 0.17
C HIS A 176 10.85 -25.27 -0.51
N LYS A 177 10.84 -25.26 -1.86
CA LYS A 177 10.69 -24.01 -2.61
C LYS A 177 9.21 -23.65 -2.59
N ILE A 178 8.86 -22.49 -2.03
CA ILE A 178 7.52 -21.91 -2.15
C ILE A 178 7.29 -21.61 -3.65
N LYS A 179 6.74 -22.57 -4.37
CA LYS A 179 6.27 -22.34 -5.75
C LYS A 179 4.98 -21.53 -5.65
N TYR A 180 5.07 -20.22 -5.80
CA TYR A 180 3.90 -19.39 -6.09
C TYR A 180 3.34 -19.83 -7.45
N GLU A 181 2.07 -20.26 -7.47
CA GLU A 181 1.46 -20.87 -8.64
C GLU A 181 1.45 -19.96 -9.87
N ALA A 182 1.71 -20.55 -11.03
CA ALA A 182 1.83 -19.89 -12.34
C ALA A 182 0.58 -19.09 -12.76
N LYS A 183 -0.61 -19.38 -12.22
CA LYS A 183 -1.85 -18.62 -12.48
C LYS A 183 -1.79 -17.17 -12.02
N ASP A 184 -1.13 -16.89 -10.89
CA ASP A 184 -0.91 -15.53 -10.40
C ASP A 184 0.08 -14.73 -11.28
N LYS A 185 1.03 -15.40 -11.95
CA LYS A 185 2.00 -14.76 -12.86
C LYS A 185 1.35 -14.18 -14.12
N MET A 186 0.25 -14.73 -14.59
CA MET A 186 -0.44 -14.24 -15.80
C MET A 186 -1.27 -12.99 -15.55
N GLN A 187 -1.85 -12.82 -14.37
CA GLN A 187 -2.55 -11.59 -14.00
C GLN A 187 -1.58 -10.45 -13.63
N ASP A 188 -0.41 -10.78 -13.08
CA ASP A 188 0.60 -9.79 -12.69
C ASP A 188 1.25 -9.06 -13.87
N LYS A 189 1.39 -9.69 -15.06
CA LYS A 189 1.92 -9.03 -16.28
C LYS A 189 1.03 -7.89 -16.80
N LYS A 190 -0.26 -7.84 -16.44
CA LYS A 190 -1.20 -6.77 -16.85
C LYS A 190 -1.36 -5.64 -15.83
N LEU A 191 -0.70 -5.71 -14.68
CA LEU A 191 -0.85 -4.76 -13.57
C LEU A 191 0.38 -3.83 -13.41
N ASN A 192 0.95 -3.37 -14.52
CA ASN A 192 1.98 -2.33 -14.57
C ASN A 192 1.47 -0.97 -14.05
N LEU A 193 2.35 0.02 -13.94
CA LEU A 193 2.13 1.43 -13.54
C LEU A 193 0.74 2.01 -13.87
N SER A 194 0.09 1.52 -14.94
CA SER A 194 -1.28 1.89 -15.32
C SER A 194 -2.36 1.56 -14.26
N PHE A 195 -2.07 0.67 -13.30
CA PHE A 195 -3.02 0.36 -12.23
C PHE A 195 -3.18 1.56 -11.29
N PHE A 196 -2.05 2.13 -10.84
CA PHE A 196 -2.07 3.31 -9.98
C PHE A 196 -2.60 4.53 -10.71
N ASP A 197 -2.27 4.69 -12.02
CA ASP A 197 -2.80 5.78 -12.84
C ASP A 197 -4.32 5.76 -12.97
N LYS A 198 -4.94 4.58 -12.98
CA LYS A 198 -6.41 4.45 -13.00
C LYS A 198 -7.07 4.96 -11.73
N PHE A 199 -6.42 4.83 -10.57
CA PHE A 199 -6.94 5.36 -9.31
C PHE A 199 -6.88 6.89 -9.28
N PHE A 200 -5.74 7.49 -9.68
CA PHE A 200 -5.58 8.95 -9.71
C PHE A 200 -6.42 9.64 -10.79
N LYS A 201 -6.70 8.99 -11.93
CA LYS A 201 -7.56 9.55 -12.98
C LYS A 201 -9.04 9.61 -12.58
N ARG A 202 -9.49 8.74 -11.67
CA ARG A 202 -10.91 8.74 -11.21
C ARG A 202 -11.19 9.82 -10.16
N SER A 203 -10.23 10.18 -9.32
CA SER A 203 -10.40 11.23 -8.31
C SER A 203 -10.45 12.64 -8.89
N LYS A 204 -9.95 12.86 -10.12
CA LYS A 204 -9.98 14.16 -10.81
C LYS A 204 -11.26 14.42 -11.63
N LYS A 205 -12.23 13.49 -11.65
CA LYS A 205 -13.48 13.59 -12.41
C LYS A 205 -14.72 13.81 -11.55
N LYS A 206 -14.56 14.21 -10.29
CA LYS A 206 -15.71 14.61 -9.44
C LYS A 206 -15.52 15.99 -8.88
#